data_2537c0ab2127fd094a5372c283870981
#
_entry.id   2537c0ab2127fd094a5372c283870981
#
_cell.length_a   1.000
_cell.length_b   1.000
_cell.length_c   1.000
_cell.angle_alpha   90.00
_cell.angle_beta   90.00
_cell.angle_gamma   90.00
#
_symmetry.space_group_name_H-M   'P 1'
#
loop_
_entity.id
_entity.type
_entity.pdbx_description
1 polymer ?
#
loop_
_entity_poly.entity_id
_entity_poly.type
_entity_poly.pdbx_seq_one_letter_code
_entity_poly.pdbx_strand_id
1 'polypeptide(L)'
;MQGSIDYLVGSRLRQYRRLRGYSLIEFSAMLHRSKSAISKYERGEVSIDLRTLNEMARLLDIPLSGLLLDEQVSSLFHLPTSEEDGPQQRLYVYMWSGRPKAYLSRQVLFLSAHTATLFGEVESEENYCACKYCFAGEGRRSDLSYRVFLRNLTHENDLVILDFQLPLNNQTEVPGFFCTFSIGPHFPLATKAILSREPIRDEERLKKLLIFDREDFKTYRRQNSFSVNYTNRIGTV
;
A
#
# COMPACT_ATOMS: atom_id res chain seq x y z
N MET A 1 -14.45 -12.36 16.57
CA MET A 1 -13.72 -11.95 17.79
C MET A 1 -13.06 -10.62 17.45
N GLN A 2 -13.55 -9.51 18.00
CA GLN A 2 -12.85 -8.21 17.91
C GLN A 2 -11.53 -8.38 18.66
N GLY A 3 -10.42 -8.24 17.96
CA GLY A 3 -9.10 -8.32 18.56
C GLY A 3 -8.95 -7.24 19.63
N SER A 4 -8.40 -7.58 20.80
CA SER A 4 -8.07 -6.60 21.84
C SER A 4 -7.19 -5.52 21.21
N ILE A 5 -7.34 -4.27 21.65
CA ILE A 5 -6.49 -3.13 21.23
C ILE A 5 -4.99 -3.46 21.45
N ASP A 6 -4.68 -4.23 22.49
CA ASP A 6 -3.33 -4.69 22.79
C ASP A 6 -2.77 -5.60 21.68
N TYR A 7 -3.60 -6.48 21.12
CA TYR A 7 -3.21 -7.33 19.99
C TYR A 7 -2.94 -6.50 18.73
N LEU A 8 -3.80 -5.53 18.45
CA LEU A 8 -3.63 -4.65 17.30
C LEU A 8 -2.34 -3.83 17.39
N VAL A 9 -2.12 -3.17 18.53
CA VAL A 9 -0.91 -2.38 18.81
C VAL A 9 0.33 -3.27 18.75
N GLY A 10 0.26 -4.46 19.35
CA GLY A 10 1.37 -5.42 19.37
C GLY A 10 1.73 -5.94 17.99
N SER A 11 0.74 -6.24 17.16
CA SER A 11 0.97 -6.71 15.78
C SER A 11 1.66 -5.65 14.93
N ARG A 12 1.27 -4.37 15.08
CA ARG A 12 1.88 -3.22 14.40
C ARG A 12 3.30 -2.96 14.88
N LEU A 13 3.51 -3.01 16.19
CA LEU A 13 4.84 -2.91 16.77
C LEU A 13 5.78 -3.93 16.12
N ARG A 14 5.35 -5.19 16.02
CA ARG A 14 6.10 -6.27 15.36
C ARG A 14 6.36 -5.97 13.89
N GLN A 15 5.37 -5.43 13.17
CA GLN A 15 5.49 -5.09 11.77
C GLN A 15 6.54 -3.99 11.57
N TYR A 16 6.44 -2.87 12.29
CA TYR A 16 7.38 -1.76 12.18
C TYR A 16 8.80 -2.15 12.61
N ARG A 17 8.94 -2.93 13.68
CA ARG A 17 10.24 -3.45 14.08
C ARG A 17 10.92 -4.24 12.97
N ARG A 18 10.17 -5.14 12.32
CA ARG A 18 10.69 -5.92 11.17
C ARG A 18 11.03 -5.05 9.98
N LEU A 19 10.22 -4.05 9.68
CA LEU A 19 10.47 -3.08 8.62
C LEU A 19 11.77 -2.32 8.81
N ARG A 20 12.09 -1.97 10.07
CA ARG A 20 13.37 -1.35 10.43
C ARG A 20 14.54 -2.33 10.48
N GLY A 21 14.31 -3.62 10.24
CA GLY A 21 15.33 -4.65 10.24
C GLY A 21 15.77 -5.10 11.64
N TYR A 22 15.12 -4.62 12.70
CA TYR A 22 15.51 -4.99 14.06
C TYR A 22 15.05 -6.41 14.42
N SER A 23 15.97 -7.22 14.88
CA SER A 23 15.64 -8.48 15.57
C SER A 23 14.94 -8.19 16.91
N LEU A 24 14.27 -9.20 17.46
CA LEU A 24 13.64 -9.08 18.78
C LEU A 24 14.67 -8.78 19.89
N ILE A 25 15.89 -9.30 19.74
CA ILE A 25 16.98 -9.11 20.70
C ILE A 25 17.48 -7.66 20.65
N GLU A 26 17.78 -7.14 19.47
CA GLU A 26 18.26 -5.77 19.28
C GLU A 26 17.23 -4.76 19.79
N PHE A 27 15.97 -4.92 19.38
CA PHE A 27 14.90 -4.02 19.79
C PHE A 27 14.66 -4.04 21.31
N SER A 28 14.75 -5.21 21.95
CA SER A 28 14.64 -5.34 23.40
C SER A 28 15.82 -4.67 24.14
N ALA A 29 17.02 -4.78 23.59
CA ALA A 29 18.20 -4.11 24.15
C ALA A 29 18.08 -2.58 24.06
N MET A 30 17.62 -2.05 22.92
CA MET A 30 17.40 -0.60 22.71
C MET A 30 16.38 -0.01 23.71
N LEU A 31 15.37 -0.79 24.07
CA LEU A 31 14.32 -0.39 25.02
C LEU A 31 14.67 -0.71 26.48
N HIS A 32 15.82 -1.26 26.75
CA HIS A 32 16.21 -1.74 28.10
C HIS A 32 15.15 -2.66 28.72
N ARG A 33 14.53 -3.53 27.89
CA ARG A 33 13.50 -4.50 28.27
C ARG A 33 13.95 -5.92 27.96
N SER A 34 13.33 -6.90 28.60
CA SER A 34 13.61 -8.31 28.27
C SER A 34 12.99 -8.69 26.93
N LYS A 35 13.64 -9.59 26.19
CA LYS A 35 13.11 -10.19 24.97
C LYS A 35 11.71 -10.78 25.18
N SER A 36 11.48 -11.40 26.36
CA SER A 36 10.18 -11.95 26.73
C SER A 36 9.10 -10.89 26.85
N ALA A 37 9.42 -9.72 27.43
CA ALA A 37 8.48 -8.60 27.54
C ALA A 37 8.07 -8.07 26.17
N ILE A 38 9.05 -7.82 25.27
CA ILE A 38 8.77 -7.35 23.91
C ILE A 38 7.94 -8.39 23.15
N SER A 39 8.26 -9.66 23.27
CA SER A 39 7.50 -10.73 22.63
C SER A 39 6.04 -10.78 23.13
N LYS A 40 5.78 -10.55 24.42
CA LYS A 40 4.42 -10.46 24.99
C LYS A 40 3.66 -9.23 24.48
N TYR A 41 4.35 -8.09 24.38
CA TYR A 41 3.79 -6.88 23.79
C TYR A 41 3.37 -7.11 22.32
N GLU A 42 4.25 -7.72 21.52
CA GLU A 42 3.97 -7.98 20.10
C GLU A 42 2.83 -9.00 19.87
N ARG A 43 2.52 -9.83 20.87
CA ARG A 43 1.38 -10.76 20.84
C ARG A 43 0.11 -10.19 21.48
N GLY A 44 0.20 -8.99 22.07
CA GLY A 44 -0.93 -8.39 22.78
C GLY A 44 -1.30 -9.13 24.07
N GLU A 45 -0.38 -9.89 24.65
CA GLU A 45 -0.59 -10.62 25.90
C GLU A 45 -0.50 -9.71 27.14
N VAL A 46 0.12 -8.55 26.96
CA VAL A 46 0.31 -7.55 28.03
C VAL A 46 0.12 -6.18 27.42
N SER A 47 -0.62 -5.34 28.10
CA SER A 47 -0.84 -3.94 27.71
C SER A 47 0.46 -3.14 27.83
N ILE A 48 0.69 -2.26 26.86
CA ILE A 48 1.85 -1.37 26.82
C ILE A 48 1.44 -0.03 27.42
N ASP A 49 2.16 0.44 28.42
CA ASP A 49 1.94 1.77 28.96
C ASP A 49 2.33 2.84 27.93
N LEU A 50 1.66 4.01 28.01
CA LEU A 50 1.81 5.09 27.03
C LEU A 50 3.25 5.60 26.91
N ARG A 51 4.02 5.62 28.00
CA ARG A 51 5.43 6.06 27.99
C ARG A 51 6.27 5.07 27.17
N THR A 52 6.15 3.77 27.46
CA THR A 52 6.83 2.70 26.72
C THR A 52 6.42 2.69 25.27
N LEU A 53 5.13 2.87 24.95
CA LEU A 53 4.65 2.93 23.58
C LEU A 53 5.23 4.12 22.81
N ASN A 54 5.33 5.29 23.43
CA ASN A 54 5.96 6.47 22.83
C ASN A 54 7.46 6.28 22.60
N GLU A 55 8.16 5.60 23.52
CA GLU A 55 9.57 5.24 23.36
C GLU A 55 9.77 4.29 22.17
N MET A 56 8.91 3.28 22.05
CA MET A 56 8.91 2.36 20.90
C MET A 56 8.67 3.09 19.59
N ALA A 57 7.69 3.99 19.55
CA ALA A 57 7.38 4.78 18.36
C ALA A 57 8.58 5.63 17.91
N ARG A 58 9.28 6.28 18.86
CA ARG A 58 10.50 7.07 18.58
C ARG A 58 11.62 6.19 18.02
N LEU A 59 11.88 5.02 18.62
CA LEU A 59 12.92 4.10 18.14
C LEU A 59 12.61 3.55 16.74
N LEU A 60 11.33 3.40 16.42
CA LEU A 60 10.87 2.95 15.10
C LEU A 60 10.77 4.11 14.10
N ASP A 61 11.00 5.35 14.55
CA ASP A 61 10.86 6.56 13.74
C ASP A 61 9.49 6.64 13.07
N ILE A 62 8.43 6.50 13.89
CA ILE A 62 7.03 6.61 13.47
C ILE A 62 6.27 7.48 14.48
N PRO A 63 5.21 8.16 14.05
CA PRO A 63 4.33 8.86 14.98
C PRO A 63 3.62 7.84 15.90
N LEU A 64 3.35 8.21 17.14
CA LEU A 64 2.64 7.36 18.10
C LEU A 64 1.28 6.87 17.56
N SER A 65 0.60 7.72 16.80
CA SER A 65 -0.64 7.38 16.09
C SER A 65 -0.47 6.17 15.17
N GLY A 66 0.69 5.97 14.55
CA GLY A 66 0.97 4.81 13.70
C GLY A 66 0.90 3.47 14.43
N LEU A 67 1.10 3.45 15.76
CA LEU A 67 0.91 2.24 16.58
C LEU A 67 -0.53 2.10 17.10
N LEU A 68 -1.26 3.21 17.26
CA LEU A 68 -2.58 3.26 17.88
C LEU A 68 -3.74 3.14 16.89
N LEU A 69 -3.47 3.20 15.58
CA LEU A 69 -4.51 3.15 14.56
C LEU A 69 -5.28 1.84 14.65
N ASP A 70 -6.49 1.87 15.19
CA ASP A 70 -7.44 0.76 15.21
C ASP A 70 -8.09 0.54 13.84
N GLU A 71 -8.72 -0.62 13.61
CA GLU A 71 -9.62 -0.82 12.45
C GLU A 71 -10.74 0.23 12.42
N GLN A 72 -11.16 0.75 13.58
CA GLN A 72 -12.06 1.91 13.65
C GLN A 72 -11.39 3.22 13.24
N VAL A 73 -10.07 3.32 13.24
CA VAL A 73 -9.33 4.43 12.65
C VAL A 73 -9.20 4.25 11.15
N SER A 74 -9.33 3.04 10.62
CA SER A 74 -9.74 2.82 9.22
C SER A 74 -11.02 3.59 8.89
N SER A 75 -11.93 3.79 9.83
CA SER A 75 -13.10 4.68 9.69
C SER A 75 -12.76 6.16 9.87
N LEU A 76 -11.64 6.52 10.50
CA LEU A 76 -11.14 7.91 10.57
C LEU A 76 -10.27 8.25 9.36
N PHE A 77 -9.71 7.25 8.68
CA PHE A 77 -9.09 7.38 7.36
C PHE A 77 -10.09 7.20 6.22
N HIS A 78 -11.30 6.81 6.50
CA HIS A 78 -12.41 7.35 5.77
C HIS A 78 -12.37 8.86 6.10
N LEU A 79 -11.68 9.63 5.30
CA LEU A 79 -12.02 11.04 5.12
C LEU A 79 -13.54 11.08 5.20
N PRO A 80 -14.15 11.92 6.06
CA PRO A 80 -15.58 11.87 6.25
C PRO A 80 -16.18 11.75 4.88
N THR A 81 -16.76 10.59 4.59
CA THR A 81 -17.58 10.45 3.41
C THR A 81 -18.64 11.48 3.62
N SER A 82 -18.53 12.62 2.98
CA SER A 82 -19.66 13.49 2.83
C SER A 82 -20.76 12.58 2.28
N GLU A 83 -22.01 12.77 2.66
CA GLU A 83 -23.13 12.02 2.07
C GLU A 83 -23.10 12.04 0.54
N GLU A 84 -22.31 12.96 -0.05
CA GLU A 84 -22.00 13.13 -1.46
C GLU A 84 -20.99 12.12 -2.04
N ASP A 85 -20.19 11.39 -1.22
CA ASP A 85 -19.12 10.51 -1.70
C ASP A 85 -19.62 9.17 -2.28
N GLY A 86 -20.87 8.81 -2.03
CA GLY A 86 -21.46 7.58 -2.55
C GLY A 86 -20.80 6.29 -2.00
N PRO A 87 -21.16 5.12 -2.53
CA PRO A 87 -20.64 3.85 -2.06
C PRO A 87 -19.16 3.68 -2.41
N GLN A 88 -18.39 3.22 -1.44
CA GLN A 88 -16.97 2.92 -1.59
C GLN A 88 -16.77 1.63 -2.40
N GLN A 89 -15.95 1.68 -3.44
CA GLN A 89 -15.58 0.55 -4.27
C GLN A 89 -14.23 -0.01 -3.83
N ARG A 90 -14.17 -1.32 -3.57
CA ARG A 90 -12.91 -2.03 -3.32
C ARG A 90 -12.33 -2.49 -4.65
N LEU A 91 -11.05 -2.18 -4.85
CA LEU A 91 -10.29 -2.48 -6.05
C LEU A 91 -8.93 -3.06 -5.67
N TYR A 92 -8.31 -3.78 -6.60
CA TYR A 92 -7.01 -4.42 -6.42
C TYR A 92 -6.00 -3.82 -7.39
N VAL A 93 -4.84 -3.46 -6.90
CA VAL A 93 -3.76 -2.86 -7.69
C VAL A 93 -2.54 -3.76 -7.63
N TYR A 94 -2.03 -4.12 -8.80
CA TYR A 94 -0.87 -4.97 -8.96
C TYR A 94 0.23 -4.20 -9.66
N MET A 95 1.46 -4.33 -9.19
CA MET A 95 2.64 -3.84 -9.86
C MET A 95 3.80 -4.80 -9.66
N TRP A 96 4.78 -4.78 -10.59
CA TRP A 96 6.00 -5.56 -10.46
C TRP A 96 7.10 -4.68 -9.88
N SER A 97 7.57 -5.02 -8.67
CA SER A 97 8.70 -4.35 -8.04
C SER A 97 10.01 -5.07 -8.37
N GLY A 98 11.04 -4.33 -8.79
CA GLY A 98 12.36 -4.87 -9.09
C GLY A 98 13.36 -4.79 -7.95
N ARG A 99 13.01 -4.21 -6.79
CA ARG A 99 13.96 -3.92 -5.70
C ARG A 99 13.42 -4.36 -4.34
N PRO A 100 14.30 -4.88 -3.45
CA PRO A 100 15.68 -5.37 -3.64
C PRO A 100 15.74 -6.67 -4.43
N LYS A 101 14.63 -7.41 -4.52
CA LYS A 101 14.39 -8.58 -5.37
C LYS A 101 13.10 -8.35 -6.14
N ALA A 102 13.03 -8.91 -7.33
CA ALA A 102 11.82 -8.82 -8.14
C ALA A 102 10.67 -9.61 -7.50
N TYR A 103 9.53 -8.95 -7.28
CA TYR A 103 8.32 -9.55 -6.72
C TYR A 103 7.06 -8.85 -7.22
N LEU A 104 5.95 -9.56 -7.16
CA LEU A 104 4.62 -9.01 -7.41
C LEU A 104 4.14 -8.28 -6.15
N SER A 105 4.00 -6.96 -6.23
CA SER A 105 3.41 -6.16 -5.16
C SER A 105 1.89 -6.11 -5.34
N ARG A 106 1.17 -6.46 -4.28
CA ARG A 106 -0.29 -6.45 -4.20
C ARG A 106 -0.73 -5.31 -3.32
N GLN A 107 -1.79 -4.65 -3.73
CA GLN A 107 -2.34 -3.51 -3.00
C GLN A 107 -3.85 -3.53 -3.09
N VAL A 108 -4.52 -3.02 -2.07
CA VAL A 108 -5.98 -2.86 -2.03
C VAL A 108 -6.30 -1.37 -2.00
N LEU A 109 -7.08 -0.92 -2.97
CA LEU A 109 -7.53 0.45 -3.11
C LEU A 109 -9.02 0.53 -2.81
N PHE A 110 -9.38 1.37 -1.87
CA PHE A 110 -10.75 1.79 -1.65
C PHE A 110 -10.97 3.14 -2.28
N LEU A 111 -12.03 3.24 -3.06
CA LEU A 111 -12.31 4.37 -3.92
C LEU A 111 -13.77 4.79 -3.78
N SER A 112 -14.01 6.06 -3.49
CA SER A 112 -15.32 6.71 -3.56
C SER A 112 -15.32 7.81 -4.62
N ALA A 113 -16.35 8.65 -4.68
CA ALA A 113 -16.41 9.73 -5.67
C ALA A 113 -15.25 10.71 -5.59
N HIS A 114 -14.80 11.03 -4.36
CA HIS A 114 -13.77 12.05 -4.12
C HIS A 114 -12.61 11.57 -3.28
N THR A 115 -12.77 10.47 -2.53
CA THR A 115 -11.75 9.97 -1.62
C THR A 115 -11.16 8.65 -2.07
N ALA A 116 -9.90 8.41 -1.68
CA ALA A 116 -9.19 7.18 -1.97
C ALA A 116 -8.29 6.78 -0.81
N THR A 117 -8.26 5.48 -0.51
CA THR A 117 -7.34 4.90 0.48
C THR A 117 -6.66 3.67 -0.12
N LEU A 118 -5.32 3.62 -0.07
CA LEU A 118 -4.51 2.55 -0.61
C LEU A 118 -3.76 1.84 0.51
N PHE A 119 -3.97 0.54 0.62
CA PHE A 119 -3.21 -0.37 1.48
C PHE A 119 -2.14 -1.04 0.62
N GLY A 120 -0.89 -0.66 0.81
CA GLY A 120 0.23 -1.04 -0.04
C GLY A 120 1.03 -2.21 0.51
N GLU A 121 1.47 -3.10 -0.39
CA GLU A 121 2.23 -4.31 -0.07
C GLU A 121 1.54 -5.19 0.96
N VAL A 122 0.29 -5.57 0.66
CA VAL A 122 -0.50 -6.48 1.48
C VAL A 122 -0.01 -7.92 1.33
N GLU A 123 -0.05 -8.71 2.41
CA GLU A 123 0.28 -10.14 2.36
C GLU A 123 -0.80 -10.95 1.62
N SER A 124 -2.06 -10.58 1.82
CA SER A 124 -3.19 -11.11 1.05
C SER A 124 -4.26 -10.04 0.86
N GLU A 125 -5.04 -10.17 -0.20
CA GLU A 125 -6.11 -9.25 -0.51
C GLU A 125 -7.27 -9.31 0.50
N GLU A 126 -7.44 -10.44 1.19
CA GLU A 126 -8.44 -10.60 2.26
C GLU A 126 -8.01 -9.88 3.54
N ASN A 127 -6.72 -9.93 3.88
CA ASN A 127 -6.15 -9.30 5.07
C ASN A 127 -5.38 -8.04 4.73
N TYR A 128 -6.02 -7.09 4.03
CA TYR A 128 -5.39 -5.86 3.57
C TYR A 128 -4.95 -4.92 4.72
N CYS A 129 -5.52 -5.07 5.92
CA CYS A 129 -5.08 -4.29 7.08
C CYS A 129 -3.65 -4.65 7.52
N ALA A 130 -3.17 -5.85 7.18
CA ALA A 130 -1.78 -6.24 7.33
C ALA A 130 -0.93 -5.71 6.16
N CYS A 131 -1.03 -4.42 5.89
CA CYS A 131 -0.28 -3.73 4.85
C CYS A 131 1.05 -3.19 5.37
N LYS A 132 1.99 -2.97 4.46
CA LYS A 132 3.27 -2.35 4.78
C LYS A 132 3.20 -0.83 4.78
N TYR A 133 2.36 -0.28 3.92
CA TYR A 133 2.15 1.16 3.76
C TYR A 133 0.66 1.45 3.68
N CYS A 134 0.26 2.62 4.19
CA CYS A 134 -1.09 3.12 4.06
C CYS A 134 -1.05 4.56 3.54
N PHE A 135 -1.83 4.81 2.49
CA PHE A 135 -1.92 6.11 1.85
C PHE A 135 -3.39 6.53 1.78
N ALA A 136 -3.64 7.82 1.96
CA ALA A 136 -4.97 8.39 1.78
C ALA A 136 -4.91 9.67 0.94
N GLY A 137 -6.01 10.00 0.30
CA GLY A 137 -6.10 11.19 -0.53
C GLY A 137 -7.36 11.25 -1.36
N GLU A 138 -7.25 11.81 -2.55
CA GLU A 138 -8.37 12.08 -3.42
C GLU A 138 -8.28 11.34 -4.77
N GLY A 139 -9.45 10.99 -5.31
CA GLY A 139 -9.61 10.48 -6.66
C GLY A 139 -10.31 11.49 -7.55
N ARG A 140 -9.83 11.64 -8.79
CA ARG A 140 -10.42 12.51 -9.79
C ARG A 140 -10.76 11.73 -11.05
N ARG A 141 -12.03 11.69 -11.38
CA ARG A 141 -12.53 11.06 -12.59
C ARG A 141 -12.62 12.08 -13.72
N SER A 142 -12.10 11.70 -14.87
CA SER A 142 -12.38 12.37 -16.16
C SER A 142 -13.13 11.40 -17.08
N ASP A 143 -13.50 11.84 -18.28
CA ASP A 143 -14.18 10.99 -19.26
C ASP A 143 -13.33 9.79 -19.72
N LEU A 144 -12.00 9.90 -19.66
CA LEU A 144 -11.06 8.92 -20.20
C LEU A 144 -10.21 8.22 -19.12
N SER A 145 -10.06 8.81 -17.94
CA SER A 145 -9.16 8.29 -16.93
C SER A 145 -9.65 8.54 -15.50
N TYR A 146 -9.14 7.73 -14.60
CA TYR A 146 -9.26 7.92 -13.17
C TYR A 146 -7.87 8.15 -12.59
N ARG A 147 -7.67 9.30 -11.95
CA ARG A 147 -6.43 9.65 -11.26
C ARG A 147 -6.64 9.67 -9.77
N VAL A 148 -5.70 9.09 -9.05
CA VAL A 148 -5.70 9.03 -7.60
C VAL A 148 -4.42 9.64 -7.08
N PHE A 149 -4.55 10.62 -6.18
CA PHE A 149 -3.45 11.33 -5.55
C PHE A 149 -3.45 10.99 -4.07
N LEU A 150 -2.42 10.30 -3.62
CA LEU A 150 -2.36 9.75 -2.29
C LEU A 150 -1.10 10.22 -1.57
N ARG A 151 -1.23 10.47 -0.28
CA ARG A 151 -0.15 10.79 0.63
C ARG A 151 -0.02 9.69 1.68
N ASN A 152 1.22 9.31 1.98
CA ASN A 152 1.48 8.32 3.03
C ASN A 152 1.04 8.88 4.38
N LEU A 153 0.35 8.06 5.18
CA LEU A 153 -0.18 8.48 6.47
C LEU A 153 0.87 8.57 7.58
N THR A 154 2.01 7.92 7.39
CA THR A 154 3.13 7.93 8.35
C THR A 154 4.30 8.80 7.88
N HIS A 155 4.44 8.99 6.57
CA HIS A 155 5.53 9.75 5.95
C HIS A 155 4.95 10.75 4.95
N GLU A 156 4.62 11.94 5.41
CA GLU A 156 3.88 12.95 4.62
C GLU A 156 4.54 13.34 3.29
N ASN A 157 5.84 13.15 3.17
CA ASN A 157 6.59 13.44 1.93
C ASN A 157 6.47 12.33 0.88
N ASP A 158 5.97 11.16 1.25
CA ASP A 158 5.77 10.06 0.33
C ASP A 158 4.43 10.20 -0.38
N LEU A 159 4.47 10.32 -1.69
CA LEU A 159 3.31 10.48 -2.54
C LEU A 159 3.17 9.28 -3.46
N VAL A 160 1.93 8.88 -3.70
CA VAL A 160 1.56 7.91 -4.73
C VAL A 160 0.56 8.58 -5.68
N ILE A 161 0.82 8.43 -6.97
CA ILE A 161 -0.11 8.82 -8.03
C ILE A 161 -0.45 7.56 -8.82
N LEU A 162 -1.73 7.29 -8.94
CA LEU A 162 -2.25 6.24 -9.81
C LEU A 162 -2.99 6.91 -10.96
N ASP A 163 -2.73 6.45 -12.18
CA ASP A 163 -3.46 6.90 -13.38
C ASP A 163 -3.92 5.64 -14.15
N PHE A 164 -5.22 5.44 -14.20
CA PHE A 164 -5.84 4.32 -14.91
C PHE A 164 -6.80 4.83 -15.98
N GLN A 165 -6.77 4.20 -17.14
CA GLN A 165 -7.80 4.48 -18.15
C GLN A 165 -9.14 3.91 -17.68
N LEU A 166 -10.22 4.66 -17.96
CA LEU A 166 -11.55 4.10 -17.76
C LEU A 166 -11.81 3.05 -18.84
N PRO A 167 -12.33 1.87 -18.47
CA PRO A 167 -12.64 0.84 -19.44
C PRO A 167 -13.75 1.35 -20.38
N LEU A 168 -13.47 1.32 -21.67
CA LEU A 168 -14.45 1.66 -22.71
C LEU A 168 -15.56 0.60 -22.81
N ASN A 169 -15.32 -0.59 -22.28
CA ASN A 169 -16.24 -1.72 -22.22
C ASN A 169 -16.14 -2.38 -20.85
N ASN A 170 -17.03 -3.29 -20.51
CA ASN A 170 -17.11 -4.05 -19.23
C ASN A 170 -15.84 -4.81 -18.83
N GLN A 171 -14.67 -4.26 -19.06
CA GLN A 171 -13.41 -4.85 -18.63
C GLN A 171 -13.31 -4.84 -17.11
N THR A 172 -12.95 -5.99 -16.54
CA THR A 172 -12.71 -6.13 -15.10
C THR A 172 -11.32 -5.66 -14.70
N GLU A 173 -10.40 -5.60 -15.64
CA GLU A 173 -8.98 -5.25 -15.46
C GLU A 173 -8.62 -4.04 -16.31
N VAL A 174 -7.95 -3.08 -15.71
CA VAL A 174 -7.54 -1.83 -16.37
C VAL A 174 -6.06 -1.61 -16.16
N PRO A 175 -5.28 -1.47 -17.23
CA PRO A 175 -3.88 -1.08 -17.10
C PRO A 175 -3.73 0.39 -16.74
N GLY A 176 -2.63 0.72 -16.05
CA GLY A 176 -2.33 2.07 -15.63
C GLY A 176 -0.90 2.25 -15.19
N PHE A 177 -0.64 3.42 -14.62
CA PHE A 177 0.63 3.76 -14.00
C PHE A 177 0.50 3.85 -12.48
N PHE A 178 1.54 3.38 -11.82
CA PHE A 178 1.82 3.62 -10.42
C PHE A 178 3.10 4.46 -10.33
N CYS A 179 2.97 5.67 -9.83
CA CYS A 179 4.10 6.57 -9.62
C CYS A 179 4.25 6.85 -8.14
N THR A 180 5.46 6.71 -7.61
CA THR A 180 5.75 7.00 -6.20
C THR A 180 7.18 7.44 -6.01
N PHE A 181 7.45 8.07 -4.87
CA PHE A 181 8.80 8.23 -4.32
C PHE A 181 9.06 7.07 -3.38
N SER A 182 10.15 6.32 -3.59
CA SER A 182 10.45 5.17 -2.74
C SER A 182 10.86 5.62 -1.34
N ILE A 183 10.40 4.88 -0.34
CA ILE A 183 10.86 5.03 1.04
C ILE A 183 12.28 4.43 1.12
N GLY A 184 13.24 5.23 1.53
CA GLY A 184 14.66 4.88 1.54
C GLY A 184 15.46 5.94 0.78
N PRO A 185 16.49 5.63 -0.01
CA PRO A 185 17.03 6.62 -0.91
C PRO A 185 15.93 6.96 -1.92
N HIS A 186 15.32 8.13 -1.73
CA HIS A 186 14.12 8.64 -2.41
C HIS A 186 14.32 8.71 -3.93
N PHE A 187 14.10 7.60 -4.62
CA PHE A 187 14.07 7.58 -6.07
C PHE A 187 12.62 7.65 -6.55
N PRO A 188 12.26 8.62 -7.36
CA PRO A 188 10.98 8.61 -8.04
C PRO A 188 10.88 7.34 -8.88
N LEU A 189 9.78 6.64 -8.73
CA LEU A 189 9.48 5.40 -9.43
C LEU A 189 8.19 5.57 -10.22
N ALA A 190 8.22 5.20 -11.49
CA ALA A 190 7.02 5.01 -12.30
C ALA A 190 7.04 3.61 -12.90
N THR A 191 5.98 2.86 -12.72
CA THR A 191 5.88 1.50 -13.22
C THR A 191 4.48 1.19 -13.75
N LYS A 192 4.39 0.15 -14.58
CA LYS A 192 3.09 -0.39 -15.02
C LYS A 192 2.31 -0.91 -13.82
N ALA A 193 1.01 -0.67 -13.83
CA ALA A 193 0.09 -1.22 -12.86
C ALA A 193 -1.15 -1.81 -13.55
N ILE A 194 -1.80 -2.74 -12.89
CA ILE A 194 -3.10 -3.26 -13.28
C ILE A 194 -4.06 -2.99 -12.12
N LEU A 195 -5.17 -2.35 -12.43
CA LEU A 195 -6.30 -2.19 -11.54
C LEU A 195 -7.34 -3.25 -11.87
N SER A 196 -7.84 -3.96 -10.86
CA SER A 196 -8.88 -4.98 -11.04
C SER A 196 -10.01 -4.82 -10.03
N ARG A 197 -11.22 -5.21 -10.43
CA ARG A 197 -12.38 -5.28 -9.53
C ARG A 197 -12.38 -6.56 -8.69
N GLU A 198 -11.69 -7.58 -9.16
CA GLU A 198 -11.57 -8.88 -8.50
C GLU A 198 -10.09 -9.27 -8.31
N PRO A 199 -9.77 -10.07 -7.30
CA PRO A 199 -8.40 -10.56 -7.12
C PRO A 199 -7.94 -11.40 -8.31
N ILE A 200 -6.76 -11.09 -8.85
CA ILE A 200 -6.14 -11.85 -9.94
C ILE A 200 -5.20 -12.89 -9.35
N ARG A 201 -5.47 -14.16 -9.61
CA ARG A 201 -4.70 -15.29 -9.08
C ARG A 201 -3.54 -15.73 -10.00
N ASP A 202 -3.62 -15.41 -11.30
CA ASP A 202 -2.58 -15.78 -12.29
C ASP A 202 -1.38 -14.83 -12.22
N GLU A 203 -0.41 -15.18 -11.37
CA GLU A 203 0.80 -14.40 -11.17
C GLU A 203 1.70 -14.37 -12.41
N GLU A 204 1.79 -15.45 -13.16
CA GLU A 204 2.63 -15.52 -14.38
C GLU A 204 2.07 -14.60 -15.47
N ARG A 205 0.75 -14.53 -15.60
CA ARG A 205 0.08 -13.57 -16.47
C ARG A 205 0.34 -12.14 -16.02
N LEU A 206 0.16 -11.84 -14.72
CA LEU A 206 0.45 -10.52 -14.16
C LEU A 206 1.90 -10.10 -14.41
N LYS A 207 2.84 -11.00 -14.20
CA LYS A 207 4.26 -10.75 -14.45
C LYS A 207 4.52 -10.37 -15.90
N LYS A 208 3.96 -11.10 -16.87
CA LYS A 208 4.09 -10.80 -18.31
C LYS A 208 3.52 -9.43 -18.68
N LEU A 209 2.42 -9.01 -18.05
CA LEU A 209 1.78 -7.72 -18.31
C LEU A 209 2.51 -6.54 -17.65
N LEU A 210 3.10 -6.76 -16.47
CA LEU A 210 3.67 -5.72 -15.64
C LEU A 210 5.16 -5.46 -15.90
N ILE A 211 5.91 -6.43 -16.39
CA ILE A 211 7.34 -6.24 -16.72
C ILE A 211 7.45 -5.48 -18.05
N PHE A 212 8.37 -4.52 -18.07
CA PHE A 212 8.74 -3.83 -19.32
C PHE A 212 9.42 -4.81 -20.28
N ASP A 213 8.88 -4.92 -21.48
CA ASP A 213 9.40 -5.79 -22.53
C ASP A 213 10.25 -5.04 -23.58
N ARG A 214 10.69 -5.75 -24.60
CA ARG A 214 11.52 -5.17 -25.68
C ARG A 214 10.80 -4.05 -26.47
N GLU A 215 9.50 -4.15 -26.64
CA GLU A 215 8.70 -3.13 -27.37
C GLU A 215 8.52 -1.88 -26.50
N ASP A 216 8.33 -2.03 -25.19
CA ASP A 216 8.33 -0.91 -24.26
C ASP A 216 9.66 -0.14 -24.33
N PHE A 217 10.80 -0.85 -24.36
CA PHE A 217 12.12 -0.21 -24.49
C PHE A 217 12.35 0.45 -25.86
N LYS A 218 11.86 -0.13 -26.95
CA LYS A 218 11.91 0.52 -28.27
C LYS A 218 11.11 1.82 -28.27
N THR A 219 9.90 1.77 -27.69
CA THR A 219 9.04 2.95 -27.57
C THR A 219 9.70 4.02 -26.71
N TYR A 220 10.26 3.63 -25.56
CA TYR A 220 11.02 4.53 -24.70
C TYR A 220 12.16 5.22 -25.46
N ARG A 221 12.99 4.48 -26.18
CA ARG A 221 14.10 5.06 -26.97
C ARG A 221 13.62 6.01 -28.05
N ARG A 222 12.50 5.71 -28.70
CA ARG A 222 11.96 6.54 -29.79
C ARG A 222 11.30 7.81 -29.27
N GLN A 223 10.58 7.74 -28.15
CA GLN A 223 9.75 8.81 -27.62
C GLN A 223 10.41 9.55 -26.44
N ASN A 224 11.53 9.03 -25.93
CA ASN A 224 12.17 9.49 -24.71
C ASN A 224 11.19 9.58 -23.52
N SER A 225 10.21 8.66 -23.47
CA SER A 225 9.18 8.61 -22.44
C SER A 225 8.66 7.19 -22.26
N PHE A 226 8.31 6.83 -21.02
CA PHE A 226 7.59 5.59 -20.76
C PHE A 226 6.09 5.85 -20.97
N SER A 227 5.47 5.09 -21.85
CA SER A 227 4.02 5.07 -22.04
C SER A 227 3.50 3.66 -21.81
N VAL A 228 2.33 3.55 -21.20
CA VAL A 228 1.60 2.28 -21.13
C VAL A 228 0.62 2.27 -22.29
N ASN A 229 0.86 1.38 -23.26
CA ASN A 229 -0.03 1.26 -24.41
C ASN A 229 -1.13 0.24 -24.09
N TYR A 230 -2.35 0.73 -23.98
CA TYR A 230 -3.48 -0.01 -23.40
C TYR A 230 -4.29 -0.81 -24.42
N THR A 231 -4.14 -0.52 -25.69
CA THR A 231 -5.06 -1.01 -26.72
C THR A 231 -4.80 -2.42 -27.21
N ASN A 232 -3.61 -2.98 -27.01
CA ASN A 232 -3.22 -4.19 -27.74
C ASN A 232 -2.98 -5.46 -26.89
N ARG A 233 -3.13 -5.45 -25.56
CA ARG A 233 -2.67 -6.60 -24.75
C ARG A 233 -3.68 -7.25 -23.81
N ILE A 234 -4.83 -6.68 -23.55
CA ILE A 234 -5.84 -7.29 -22.67
C ILE A 234 -6.88 -8.10 -23.47
N GLY A 235 -6.91 -7.98 -24.78
CA GLY A 235 -7.93 -8.60 -25.65
C GLY A 235 -7.49 -9.78 -26.52
N THR A 236 -6.24 -10.24 -26.42
CA THR A 236 -5.75 -11.37 -27.21
C THR A 236 -5.01 -12.38 -26.34
N VAL A 237 -5.75 -13.21 -25.66
CA VAL A 237 -5.37 -14.58 -25.27
C VAL A 237 -6.58 -15.47 -25.51
#